data_10bf7987e72dc425113aaa8373685780
#
_entry.id   10bf7987e72dc425113aaa8373685780
#
_cell.length_a   1.000
_cell.length_b   1.000
_cell.length_c   1.000
_cell.angle_alpha   90.00
_cell.angle_beta   90.00
_cell.angle_gamma   90.00
#
_symmetry.space_group_name_H-M   'P 1'
#
loop_
_entity.id
_entity.type
_entity.pdbx_description
1 polymer ?
#
loop_
_entity_poly.entity_id
_entity_poly.type
_entity_poly.pdbx_seq_one_letter_code
_entity_poly.pdbx_strand_id
1 'polypeptide(L)'
;MACILFVIELYEKQLILYILYRMIMNYLFPNYLDNEYKGKKIPLYFFYVIIPVTIIRSFIHLFAPDGGAQSIANIPLYLYSNQGSDTIVHLFSEWGLSQFLFGLLYIVVLIKYKSLIPLMYLFLVIEYSTRVLLAFYKPVVLEGYAPGGIANYFLVPLFVILFILSLKKHR
;
A
#
# COMPACT_ATOMS: atom_id res chain seq x y z
N MET A 1 17.64 -44.19 -14.13
CA MET A 1 18.51 -42.99 -13.95
C MET A 1 17.68 -41.68 -14.11
N ALA A 2 16.92 -41.49 -15.20
CA ALA A 2 16.10 -40.28 -15.42
C ALA A 2 15.06 -40.02 -14.31
N CYS A 3 14.39 -41.03 -13.77
CA CYS A 3 13.40 -40.89 -12.71
C CYS A 3 14.00 -40.39 -11.39
N ILE A 4 15.21 -40.81 -11.06
CA ILE A 4 15.93 -40.35 -9.84
C ILE A 4 16.32 -38.88 -9.98
N LEU A 5 16.82 -38.46 -11.15
CA LEU A 5 17.19 -37.06 -11.41
C LEU A 5 15.97 -36.13 -11.35
N PHE A 6 14.83 -36.57 -11.88
CA PHE A 6 13.58 -35.82 -11.80
C PHE A 6 13.10 -35.66 -10.35
N VAL A 7 13.17 -36.67 -9.52
CA VAL A 7 12.81 -36.60 -8.09
C VAL A 7 13.74 -35.66 -7.34
N ILE A 8 15.05 -35.69 -7.61
CA ILE A 8 16.01 -34.77 -7.00
C ILE A 8 15.70 -33.31 -7.38
N GLU A 9 15.44 -33.05 -8.66
CA GLU A 9 15.10 -31.69 -9.13
C GLU A 9 13.82 -31.15 -8.48
N LEU A 10 12.78 -31.99 -8.30
CA LEU A 10 11.56 -31.60 -7.60
C LEU A 10 11.83 -31.28 -6.12
N TYR A 11 12.65 -32.07 -5.46
CA TYR A 11 13.02 -31.88 -4.06
C TYR A 11 13.82 -30.59 -3.88
N GLU A 12 14.78 -30.30 -4.75
CA GLU A 12 15.53 -29.04 -4.74
C GLU A 12 14.61 -27.82 -4.93
N LYS A 13 13.67 -27.87 -5.87
CA LYS A 13 12.68 -26.80 -6.07
C LYS A 13 11.80 -26.58 -4.84
N GLN A 14 11.32 -27.67 -4.21
CA GLN A 14 10.54 -27.58 -2.98
C GLN A 14 11.35 -26.99 -1.83
N LEU A 15 12.61 -27.38 -1.68
CA LEU A 15 13.50 -26.86 -0.65
C LEU A 15 13.76 -25.37 -0.84
N ILE A 16 14.03 -24.93 -2.06
CA ILE A 16 14.22 -23.50 -2.40
C ILE A 16 12.94 -22.70 -2.07
N LEU A 17 11.77 -23.19 -2.47
CA LEU A 17 10.49 -22.53 -2.16
C LEU A 17 10.25 -22.43 -0.65
N TYR A 18 10.56 -23.48 0.09
CA TYR A 18 10.43 -23.47 1.56
C TYR A 18 11.39 -22.48 2.23
N ILE A 19 12.64 -22.40 1.77
CA ILE A 19 13.63 -21.44 2.29
C ILE A 19 13.18 -20.01 1.98
N LEU A 20 12.71 -19.72 0.75
CA LEU A 20 12.19 -18.43 0.35
C LEU A 20 10.96 -18.04 1.18
N TYR A 21 10.02 -18.98 1.37
CA TYR A 21 8.85 -18.76 2.22
C TYR A 21 9.25 -18.39 3.65
N ARG A 22 10.13 -19.16 4.29
CA ARG A 22 10.61 -18.87 5.65
C ARG A 22 11.33 -17.52 5.74
N MET A 23 12.14 -17.20 4.73
CA MET A 23 12.83 -15.92 4.68
C MET A 23 11.82 -14.76 4.61
N ILE A 24 10.84 -14.80 3.71
CA ILE A 24 9.80 -13.79 3.56
C ILE A 24 9.00 -13.64 4.86
N MET A 25 8.57 -14.77 5.44
CA MET A 25 7.78 -14.77 6.67
C MET A 25 8.55 -14.14 7.84
N ASN A 26 9.84 -14.41 7.99
CA ASN A 26 10.67 -13.80 9.04
C ASN A 26 10.86 -12.28 8.86
N TYR A 27 10.81 -11.77 7.61
CA TYR A 27 10.86 -10.32 7.36
C TYR A 27 9.50 -9.64 7.56
N LEU A 28 8.40 -10.33 7.23
CA LEU A 28 7.05 -9.79 7.40
C LEU A 28 6.57 -9.87 8.85
N PHE A 29 6.88 -10.98 9.49
CA PHE A 29 6.44 -11.30 10.85
C PHE A 29 7.66 -11.67 11.70
N PRO A 30 8.50 -10.70 12.09
CA PRO A 30 9.67 -10.96 12.91
C PRO A 30 9.25 -11.49 14.29
N ASN A 31 10.00 -12.45 14.83
CA ASN A 31 9.73 -13.03 16.15
C ASN A 31 9.81 -11.98 17.27
N TYR A 32 10.61 -10.94 17.08
CA TYR A 32 10.74 -9.81 18.00
C TYR A 32 10.57 -8.50 17.21
N LEU A 33 9.69 -7.63 17.73
CA LEU A 33 9.52 -6.29 17.19
C LEU A 33 10.62 -5.39 17.73
N ASP A 34 11.45 -4.90 16.84
CA ASP A 34 12.58 -4.02 17.17
C ASP A 34 12.61 -2.79 16.26
N ASN A 35 13.50 -1.85 16.57
CA ASN A 35 13.68 -0.63 15.80
C ASN A 35 14.80 -0.76 14.75
N GLU A 36 15.17 -1.98 14.36
CA GLU A 36 16.18 -2.26 13.35
C GLU A 36 15.55 -2.55 11.99
N TYR A 37 15.89 -1.74 11.02
CA TYR A 37 15.52 -2.01 9.64
C TYR A 37 16.60 -2.80 8.92
N LYS A 38 16.29 -4.04 8.53
CA LYS A 38 17.24 -4.99 7.92
C LYS A 38 17.24 -4.95 6.38
N GLY A 39 16.29 -4.27 5.76
CA GLY A 39 16.15 -4.15 4.31
C GLY A 39 17.14 -3.16 3.67
N LYS A 40 17.05 -2.99 2.35
CA LYS A 40 17.82 -1.94 1.63
C LYS A 40 17.38 -0.55 2.09
N LYS A 41 18.27 0.44 2.06
CA LYS A 41 18.00 1.81 2.55
C LYS A 41 16.93 2.56 1.73
N ILE A 42 16.81 2.27 0.43
CA ILE A 42 15.87 2.96 -0.47
C ILE A 42 14.41 2.87 0.05
N PRO A 43 13.84 1.69 0.38
CA PRO A 43 12.51 1.64 0.98
C PRO A 43 12.36 2.45 2.26
N LEU A 44 13.39 2.49 3.11
CA LEU A 44 13.34 3.29 4.34
C LEU A 44 13.17 4.78 4.01
N TYR A 45 13.92 5.32 3.05
CA TYR A 45 13.80 6.74 2.66
C TYR A 45 12.45 7.04 2.01
N PHE A 46 11.95 6.16 1.14
CA PHE A 46 10.60 6.30 0.59
C PHE A 46 9.52 6.23 1.68
N PHE A 47 9.73 5.44 2.73
CA PHE A 47 8.79 5.35 3.84
C PHE A 47 8.69 6.68 4.60
N TYR A 48 9.81 7.42 4.78
CA TYR A 48 9.79 8.78 5.31
C TYR A 48 8.94 9.74 4.48
N VAL A 49 8.87 9.56 3.15
CA VAL A 49 8.07 10.40 2.25
C VAL A 49 6.60 9.97 2.24
N ILE A 50 6.32 8.67 2.30
CA ILE A 50 4.94 8.14 2.28
C ILE A 50 4.14 8.64 3.48
N ILE A 51 4.75 8.76 4.67
CA ILE A 51 4.07 9.20 5.89
C ILE A 51 3.44 10.58 5.74
N PRO A 52 4.18 11.66 5.46
CA PRO A 52 3.59 12.98 5.32
C PRO A 52 2.59 13.04 4.16
N VAL A 53 2.83 12.37 3.05
CA VAL A 53 1.88 12.30 1.93
C VAL A 53 0.56 11.67 2.37
N THR A 54 0.61 10.55 3.13
CA THR A 54 -0.60 9.89 3.65
C THR A 54 -1.34 10.80 4.63
N ILE A 55 -0.64 11.43 5.56
CA ILE A 55 -1.22 12.33 6.56
C ILE A 55 -1.87 13.56 5.88
N ILE A 56 -1.16 14.25 4.99
CA ILE A 56 -1.69 15.45 4.30
C ILE A 56 -2.95 15.07 3.51
N ARG A 57 -2.90 13.96 2.75
CA ARG A 57 -4.06 13.51 1.98
C ARG A 57 -5.24 13.14 2.87
N SER A 58 -5.01 12.49 4.01
CA SER A 58 -6.08 12.18 4.96
C SER A 58 -6.74 13.42 5.55
N PHE A 59 -5.95 14.46 5.87
CA PHE A 59 -6.50 15.74 6.33
C PHE A 59 -7.39 16.42 5.26
N ILE A 60 -7.01 16.35 4.00
CA ILE A 60 -7.84 16.89 2.91
C ILE A 60 -9.18 16.14 2.87
N HIS A 61 -9.17 14.79 2.89
CA HIS A 61 -10.41 14.01 2.88
C HIS A 61 -11.27 14.22 4.13
N LEU A 62 -10.67 14.47 5.30
CA LEU A 62 -11.38 14.71 6.55
C LEU A 62 -12.01 16.10 6.62
N PHE A 63 -11.33 17.15 6.13
CA PHE A 63 -11.65 18.53 6.47
C PHE A 63 -11.99 19.41 5.26
N ALA A 64 -11.70 19.01 4.02
CA ALA A 64 -12.15 19.76 2.86
C ALA A 64 -13.68 19.71 2.75
N PRO A 65 -14.36 20.82 2.36
CA PRO A 65 -15.82 20.88 2.28
C PRO A 65 -16.45 19.80 1.40
N ASP A 66 -15.75 19.36 0.35
CA ASP A 66 -16.18 18.31 -0.57
C ASP A 66 -15.47 16.96 -0.31
N GLY A 67 -14.70 16.85 0.78
CA GLY A 67 -13.87 15.71 1.07
C GLY A 67 -12.82 15.40 -0.02
N GLY A 68 -12.58 16.34 -0.95
CA GLY A 68 -11.74 16.12 -2.14
C GLY A 68 -12.42 15.29 -3.24
N ALA A 69 -13.72 15.03 -3.11
CA ALA A 69 -14.46 14.24 -4.10
C ALA A 69 -14.57 14.97 -5.43
N GLN A 70 -14.96 16.26 -5.42
CA GLN A 70 -15.04 17.06 -6.63
C GLN A 70 -13.70 17.74 -6.94
N SER A 71 -13.11 18.42 -5.95
CA SER A 71 -11.91 19.26 -6.16
C SER A 71 -10.66 18.46 -6.54
N ILE A 72 -10.55 17.18 -6.15
CA ILE A 72 -9.38 16.33 -6.41
C ILE A 72 -9.75 15.12 -7.28
N ALA A 73 -10.81 14.39 -6.91
CA ALA A 73 -11.17 13.17 -7.63
C ALA A 73 -12.01 13.42 -8.89
N ASN A 74 -12.42 14.67 -9.15
CA ASN A 74 -13.23 15.09 -10.30
C ASN A 74 -14.58 14.33 -10.40
N ILE A 75 -15.18 14.00 -9.25
CA ILE A 75 -16.55 13.46 -9.19
C ILE A 75 -17.51 14.64 -9.34
N PRO A 76 -18.41 14.67 -10.34
CA PRO A 76 -19.33 15.79 -10.56
C PRO A 76 -20.46 15.77 -9.52
N LEU A 77 -20.23 16.28 -8.32
CA LEU A 77 -21.19 16.27 -7.21
C LEU A 77 -22.48 16.98 -7.57
N TYR A 78 -22.44 17.99 -8.44
CA TYR A 78 -23.61 18.72 -8.92
C TYR A 78 -24.59 17.89 -9.76
N LEU A 79 -24.21 16.73 -10.25
CA LEU A 79 -25.09 15.79 -10.96
C LEU A 79 -25.90 14.90 -10.01
N TYR A 80 -25.60 14.91 -8.72
CA TYR A 80 -26.30 14.12 -7.71
C TYR A 80 -27.32 14.97 -6.95
N SER A 81 -28.31 14.34 -6.34
CA SER A 81 -29.17 15.04 -5.36
C SER A 81 -28.31 15.53 -4.17
N ASN A 82 -28.79 16.52 -3.43
CA ASN A 82 -28.07 17.02 -2.26
C ASN A 82 -27.74 15.90 -1.29
N GLN A 83 -28.69 15.00 -0.98
CA GLN A 83 -28.44 13.84 -0.12
C GLN A 83 -27.41 12.88 -0.72
N GLY A 84 -27.39 12.70 -2.04
CA GLY A 84 -26.40 11.87 -2.73
C GLY A 84 -25.00 12.47 -2.63
N SER A 85 -24.86 13.77 -2.87
CA SER A 85 -23.61 14.51 -2.73
C SER A 85 -23.09 14.45 -1.29
N ASP A 86 -23.95 14.72 -0.30
CA ASP A 86 -23.59 14.66 1.12
C ASP A 86 -23.11 13.25 1.51
N THR A 87 -23.76 12.21 0.98
CA THR A 87 -23.35 10.82 1.21
C THR A 87 -21.99 10.54 0.62
N ILE A 88 -21.68 11.02 -0.60
CA ILE A 88 -20.37 10.86 -1.23
C ILE A 88 -19.30 11.54 -0.39
N VAL A 89 -19.53 12.80 0.02
CA VAL A 89 -18.59 13.57 0.85
C VAL A 89 -18.35 12.87 2.18
N HIS A 90 -19.39 12.35 2.82
CA HIS A 90 -19.27 11.58 4.07
C HIS A 90 -18.40 10.34 3.88
N LEU A 91 -18.62 9.54 2.83
CA LEU A 91 -17.80 8.36 2.53
C LEU A 91 -16.33 8.70 2.25
N PHE A 92 -16.06 9.84 1.61
CA PHE A 92 -14.70 10.35 1.43
C PHE A 92 -14.05 10.72 2.77
N SER A 93 -14.82 11.29 3.69
CA SER A 93 -14.33 11.62 5.05
C SER A 93 -14.04 10.35 5.86
N GLU A 94 -14.90 9.34 5.82
CA GLU A 94 -14.67 8.03 6.44
C GLU A 94 -13.40 7.36 5.87
N TRP A 95 -13.22 7.45 4.56
CA TRP A 95 -11.99 6.99 3.94
C TRP A 95 -10.77 7.79 4.38
N GLY A 96 -10.89 9.11 4.53
CA GLY A 96 -9.88 9.99 5.10
C GLY A 96 -9.48 9.59 6.52
N LEU A 97 -10.45 9.26 7.38
CA LEU A 97 -10.21 8.75 8.73
C LEU A 97 -9.39 7.45 8.70
N SER A 98 -9.77 6.51 7.85
CA SER A 98 -9.03 5.24 7.71
C SER A 98 -7.59 5.48 7.28
N GLN A 99 -7.34 6.39 6.33
CA GLN A 99 -5.98 6.77 5.91
C GLN A 99 -5.20 7.46 7.02
N PHE A 100 -5.86 8.30 7.82
CA PHE A 100 -5.22 8.95 8.97
C PHE A 100 -4.72 7.93 9.99
N LEU A 101 -5.55 6.94 10.33
CA LEU A 101 -5.16 5.86 11.24
C LEU A 101 -3.97 5.06 10.70
N PHE A 102 -3.95 4.75 9.39
CA PHE A 102 -2.77 4.13 8.76
C PHE A 102 -1.55 5.04 8.80
N GLY A 103 -1.71 6.35 8.60
CA GLY A 103 -0.63 7.32 8.73
C GLY A 103 -0.02 7.34 10.15
N LEU A 104 -0.86 7.30 11.18
CA LEU A 104 -0.40 7.18 12.58
C LEU A 104 0.32 5.84 12.82
N LEU A 105 -0.20 4.73 12.28
CA LEU A 105 0.48 3.44 12.35
C LEU A 105 1.87 3.50 11.69
N TYR A 106 1.99 4.13 10.52
CA TYR A 106 3.28 4.31 9.84
C TYR A 106 4.27 5.13 10.67
N ILE A 107 3.81 6.17 11.37
CA ILE A 107 4.64 6.94 12.31
C ILE A 107 5.15 6.05 13.44
N VAL A 108 4.27 5.27 14.07
CA VAL A 108 4.64 4.34 15.15
C VAL A 108 5.66 3.31 14.65
N VAL A 109 5.43 2.73 13.48
CA VAL A 109 6.35 1.77 12.83
C VAL A 109 7.71 2.42 12.58
N LEU A 110 7.74 3.64 12.04
CA LEU A 110 8.98 4.35 11.77
C LEU A 110 9.78 4.67 13.02
N ILE A 111 9.10 5.04 14.13
CA ILE A 111 9.77 5.48 15.36
C ILE A 111 10.19 4.30 16.22
N LYS A 112 9.36 3.23 16.31
CA LYS A 112 9.52 2.17 17.31
C LYS A 112 9.74 0.78 16.72
N TYR A 113 9.23 0.50 15.52
CA TYR A 113 9.12 -0.87 15.00
C TYR A 113 9.54 -0.96 13.52
N LYS A 114 10.72 -0.42 13.18
CA LYS A 114 11.22 -0.44 11.80
C LYS A 114 11.32 -1.83 11.19
N SER A 115 11.40 -2.87 12.01
CA SER A 115 11.32 -4.27 11.57
C SER A 115 10.00 -4.60 10.84
N LEU A 116 8.90 -3.81 11.05
CA LEU A 116 7.62 -3.97 10.36
C LEU A 116 7.50 -3.20 9.04
N ILE A 117 8.50 -2.43 8.62
CA ILE A 117 8.44 -1.68 7.35
C ILE A 117 8.13 -2.60 6.14
N PRO A 118 8.67 -3.82 6.01
CA PRO A 118 8.29 -4.71 4.92
C PRO A 118 6.79 -5.07 4.93
N LEU A 119 6.19 -5.26 6.10
CA LEU A 119 4.75 -5.50 6.24
C LEU A 119 3.92 -4.28 5.80
N MET A 120 4.38 -3.07 6.12
CA MET A 120 3.71 -1.83 5.65
C MET A 120 3.77 -1.71 4.14
N TYR A 121 4.87 -2.08 3.50
CA TYR A 121 4.95 -2.13 2.04
C TYR A 121 4.03 -3.19 1.43
N LEU A 122 3.87 -4.35 2.07
CA LEU A 122 2.88 -5.33 1.63
C LEU A 122 1.46 -4.75 1.65
N PHE A 123 1.09 -4.02 2.71
CA PHE A 123 -0.22 -3.36 2.79
C PHE A 123 -0.39 -2.29 1.70
N LEU A 124 0.65 -1.50 1.41
CA LEU A 124 0.62 -0.54 0.31
C LEU A 124 0.43 -1.23 -1.05
N VAL A 125 1.12 -2.35 -1.30
CA VAL A 125 0.92 -3.14 -2.54
C VAL A 125 -0.51 -3.62 -2.64
N ILE A 126 -1.07 -4.20 -1.58
CA ILE A 126 -2.47 -4.69 -1.56
C ILE A 126 -3.43 -3.52 -1.78
N GLU A 127 -3.28 -2.42 -1.05
CA GLU A 127 -4.16 -1.26 -1.13
C GLU A 127 -4.19 -0.67 -2.54
N TYR A 128 -3.02 -0.35 -3.10
CA TYR A 128 -2.95 0.31 -4.41
C TYR A 128 -3.32 -0.61 -5.57
N SER A 129 -2.98 -1.90 -5.48
CA SER A 129 -3.44 -2.90 -6.46
C SER A 129 -4.96 -3.07 -6.44
N THR A 130 -5.55 -3.12 -5.24
CA THR A 130 -7.01 -3.20 -5.10
C THR A 130 -7.70 -1.95 -5.63
N ARG A 131 -7.13 -0.74 -5.43
CA ARG A 131 -7.67 0.50 -6.02
C ARG A 131 -7.73 0.44 -7.55
N VAL A 132 -6.67 -0.08 -8.19
CA VAL A 132 -6.66 -0.27 -9.64
C VAL A 132 -7.74 -1.27 -10.06
N LEU A 133 -7.86 -2.41 -9.37
CA LEU A 133 -8.90 -3.40 -9.67
C LEU A 133 -10.31 -2.85 -9.49
N LEU A 134 -10.55 -2.08 -8.41
CA LEU A 134 -11.85 -1.46 -8.16
C LEU A 134 -12.22 -0.42 -9.23
N ALA A 135 -11.26 0.30 -9.81
CA ALA A 135 -11.52 1.23 -10.89
C ALA A 135 -12.09 0.53 -12.15
N PHE A 136 -11.73 -0.75 -12.38
CA PHE A 136 -12.34 -1.56 -13.45
C PHE A 136 -13.65 -2.21 -13.03
N TYR A 137 -13.74 -2.71 -11.80
CA TYR A 137 -14.91 -3.48 -11.34
C TYR A 137 -16.09 -2.58 -10.90
N LYS A 138 -15.79 -1.40 -10.34
CA LYS A 138 -16.77 -0.41 -9.89
C LYS A 138 -16.35 0.98 -10.36
N PRO A 139 -16.46 1.26 -11.68
CA PRO A 139 -16.04 2.54 -12.22
C PRO A 139 -16.86 3.68 -11.64
N VAL A 140 -16.19 4.76 -11.30
CA VAL A 140 -16.81 6.02 -10.83
C VAL A 140 -16.98 6.94 -12.03
N VAL A 141 -18.11 7.64 -12.09
CA VAL A 141 -18.33 8.70 -13.09
C VAL A 141 -17.45 9.89 -12.72
N LEU A 142 -16.60 10.31 -13.63
CA LEU A 142 -15.65 11.41 -13.43
C LEU A 142 -15.82 12.47 -14.53
N GLU A 143 -15.62 13.72 -14.17
CA GLU A 143 -15.51 14.83 -15.12
C GLU A 143 -14.04 15.06 -15.44
N GLY A 144 -13.49 14.21 -16.33
CA GLY A 144 -12.06 14.18 -16.64
C GLY A 144 -11.30 13.08 -15.91
N TYR A 145 -10.04 13.32 -15.56
CA TYR A 145 -9.17 12.34 -14.96
C TYR A 145 -8.93 12.64 -13.48
N ALA A 146 -9.13 11.65 -12.62
CA ALA A 146 -8.70 11.73 -11.22
C ALA A 146 -7.17 11.55 -11.12
N PRO A 147 -6.40 12.55 -10.64
CA PRO A 147 -4.94 12.46 -10.53
C PRO A 147 -4.49 11.25 -9.71
N GLY A 148 -5.20 10.94 -8.62
CA GLY A 148 -4.95 9.76 -7.79
C GLY A 148 -5.18 8.45 -8.54
N GLY A 149 -6.17 8.39 -9.44
CA GLY A 149 -6.44 7.23 -10.28
C GLY A 149 -5.27 6.93 -11.22
N ILE A 150 -4.76 7.97 -11.92
CA ILE A 150 -3.59 7.83 -12.80
C ILE A 150 -2.34 7.45 -11.99
N ALA A 151 -2.12 8.10 -10.86
CA ALA A 151 -0.96 7.83 -10.00
C ALA A 151 -0.90 6.36 -9.57
N ASN A 152 -2.04 5.69 -9.33
CA ASN A 152 -2.07 4.30 -8.91
C ASN A 152 -1.36 3.36 -9.89
N TYR A 153 -1.44 3.60 -11.20
CA TYR A 153 -0.75 2.77 -12.21
C TYR A 153 0.78 2.82 -12.09
N PHE A 154 1.34 3.93 -11.60
CA PHE A 154 2.77 4.08 -11.34
C PHE A 154 3.16 3.64 -9.93
N LEU A 155 2.27 3.85 -8.96
CA LEU A 155 2.54 3.53 -7.56
C LEU A 155 2.51 2.02 -7.30
N VAL A 156 1.69 1.24 -8.01
CA VAL A 156 1.66 -0.22 -7.86
C VAL A 156 3.02 -0.84 -8.16
N PRO A 157 3.64 -0.67 -9.37
CA PRO A 157 4.95 -1.23 -9.64
C PRO A 157 6.04 -0.66 -8.72
N LEU A 158 5.96 0.63 -8.36
CA LEU A 158 6.89 1.23 -7.40
C LEU A 158 6.83 0.53 -6.04
N PHE A 159 5.64 0.34 -5.46
CA PHE A 159 5.48 -0.32 -4.17
C PHE A 159 5.88 -1.80 -4.21
N VAL A 160 5.64 -2.50 -5.32
CA VAL A 160 6.14 -3.87 -5.52
C VAL A 160 7.67 -3.90 -5.48
N ILE A 161 8.34 -2.98 -6.18
CA ILE A 161 9.81 -2.87 -6.17
C ILE A 161 10.31 -2.56 -4.76
N LEU A 162 9.72 -1.57 -4.08
CA LEU A 162 10.09 -1.17 -2.72
C LEU A 162 9.84 -2.31 -1.72
N PHE A 163 8.76 -3.06 -1.87
CA PHE A 163 8.48 -4.26 -1.09
C PHE A 163 9.59 -5.30 -1.26
N ILE A 164 9.94 -5.67 -2.49
CA ILE A 164 11.00 -6.64 -2.77
C ILE A 164 12.36 -6.17 -2.21
N LEU A 165 12.67 -4.88 -2.35
CA LEU A 165 13.91 -4.31 -1.80
C LEU A 165 13.90 -4.29 -0.27
N SER A 166 12.75 -4.15 0.36
CA SER A 166 12.62 -4.18 1.82
C SER A 166 12.90 -5.56 2.42
N LEU A 167 12.71 -6.63 1.63
CA LEU A 167 13.02 -8.03 2.00
C LEU A 167 14.50 -8.40 1.79
N LYS A 168 15.27 -7.58 1.09
CA LYS A 168 16.69 -7.88 0.78
C LYS A 168 17.59 -7.25 1.84
N LYS A 169 18.39 -8.09 2.50
CA LYS A 169 19.36 -7.64 3.52
C LYS A 169 20.29 -6.54 2.98
N HIS A 170 20.48 -5.50 3.77
CA HIS A 170 21.52 -4.51 3.52
C HIS A 170 22.88 -5.19 3.70
N ARG A 171 23.71 -5.22 2.66
CA ARG A 171 25.14 -5.61 2.77
C ARG A 171 25.95 -4.43 3.27
#